data_182807fbbce35102c8e9eb7d91f18e92
#
_entry.id   182807fbbce35102c8e9eb7d91f18e92
#
_cell.length_a   1.000
_cell.length_b   1.000
_cell.length_c   1.000
_cell.angle_alpha   90.00
_cell.angle_beta   90.00
_cell.angle_gamma   90.00
#
_symmetry.space_group_name_H-M   'P 1'
#
loop_
_entity.id
_entity.type
_entity.pdbx_description
1 polymer ?
#
loop_
_entity_poly.entity_id
_entity_poly.type
_entity_poly.pdbx_seq_one_letter_code
_entity_poly.pdbx_strand_id
1 'polypeptide(L)'
;LLIDMDTLCMGHPVFELGSMVNAFIGYSELNPQNALDFFGFTHETAEKFWRLILRMYIGTEDEEVCRSVEEKAMIIGYTRMLRRAVRRPNEADSPAKIARCKEMLEVLLNKVDTLVF
;
A
#
# COMPACT_ATOMS: atom_id res chain seq x y z
N LEU A 1 -23.40 3.09 12.50
CA LEU A 1 -22.87 4.36 12.97
C LEU A 1 -21.52 4.62 12.28
N LEU A 2 -21.42 5.70 11.51
CA LEU A 2 -20.15 6.17 10.93
C LEU A 2 -19.51 7.14 11.93
N ILE A 3 -18.22 6.93 12.20
CA ILE A 3 -17.40 7.75 13.09
C ILE A 3 -16.12 8.16 12.36
N ASP A 4 -15.43 9.20 12.86
CA ASP A 4 -14.14 9.65 12.35
C ASP A 4 -14.17 10.03 10.85
N MET A 5 -15.16 10.84 10.49
CA MET A 5 -15.41 11.27 9.11
C MET A 5 -14.63 12.53 8.70
N ASP A 6 -13.75 13.04 9.54
CA ASP A 6 -13.05 14.32 9.35
C ASP A 6 -12.17 14.34 8.09
N THR A 7 -11.75 13.16 7.61
CA THR A 7 -10.92 13.02 6.41
C THR A 7 -11.68 12.53 5.19
N LEU A 8 -13.02 12.41 5.29
CA LEU A 8 -13.84 11.99 4.15
C LEU A 8 -13.83 13.06 3.06
N CYS A 9 -13.44 12.67 1.86
CA CYS A 9 -13.46 13.56 0.70
C CYS A 9 -13.74 12.79 -0.59
N MET A 10 -14.19 13.52 -1.62
CA MET A 10 -14.29 12.98 -2.98
C MET A 10 -12.89 12.94 -3.59
N GLY A 11 -12.50 11.81 -4.17
CA GLY A 11 -11.19 11.66 -4.77
C GLY A 11 -11.08 10.43 -5.66
N HIS A 12 -9.95 10.30 -6.34
CA HIS A 12 -9.69 9.12 -7.16
C HIS A 12 -9.48 7.89 -6.28
N PRO A 13 -10.08 6.72 -6.61
CA PRO A 13 -10.00 5.51 -5.79
C PRO A 13 -8.59 5.02 -5.50
N VAL A 14 -7.60 5.37 -6.32
CA VAL A 14 -6.19 5.00 -6.10
C VAL A 14 -5.66 5.43 -4.72
N PHE A 15 -6.18 6.51 -4.16
CA PHE A 15 -5.77 6.96 -2.83
C PHE A 15 -6.23 6.01 -1.72
N GLU A 16 -7.42 5.44 -1.87
CA GLU A 16 -7.94 4.43 -0.96
C GLU A 16 -7.19 3.11 -1.12
N LEU A 17 -7.02 2.67 -2.38
CA LEU A 17 -6.22 1.48 -2.69
C LEU A 17 -4.79 1.61 -2.16
N GLY A 18 -4.18 2.79 -2.23
CA GLY A 18 -2.86 3.05 -1.63
C GLY A 18 -2.85 2.92 -0.10
N SER A 19 -3.94 3.26 0.58
CA SER A 19 -4.09 3.02 2.03
C SER A 19 -4.18 1.53 2.33
N MET A 20 -4.91 0.77 1.51
CA MET A 20 -5.03 -0.68 1.62
C MET A 20 -3.70 -1.40 1.37
N VAL A 21 -2.92 -0.97 0.37
CA VAL A 21 -1.55 -1.47 0.16
C VAL A 21 -0.72 -1.30 1.42
N ASN A 22 -0.76 -0.13 2.05
CA ASN A 22 -0.04 0.08 3.31
C ASN A 22 -0.48 -0.89 4.40
N ALA A 23 -1.78 -1.07 4.57
CA ALA A 23 -2.33 -1.92 5.61
C ALA A 23 -1.96 -3.39 5.40
N PHE A 24 -2.16 -3.92 4.19
CA PHE A 24 -2.00 -5.36 3.93
C PHE A 24 -0.57 -5.76 3.56
N ILE A 25 0.20 -4.87 2.96
CA ILE A 25 1.56 -5.15 2.46
C ILE A 25 2.61 -4.34 3.21
N GLY A 26 2.55 -3.03 3.11
CA GLY A 26 3.62 -2.13 3.49
C GLY A 26 4.06 -2.23 4.96
N TYR A 27 3.13 -2.36 5.90
CA TYR A 27 3.46 -2.43 7.33
C TYR A 27 4.14 -3.73 7.75
N SER A 28 3.92 -4.81 7.02
CA SER A 28 4.44 -6.14 7.33
C SER A 28 5.53 -6.63 6.38
N GLU A 29 5.83 -5.89 5.32
CA GLU A 29 6.87 -6.22 4.33
C GLU A 29 8.26 -6.37 4.96
N LEU A 30 8.65 -5.44 5.83
CA LEU A 30 9.95 -5.47 6.52
C LEU A 30 9.94 -6.30 7.80
N ASN A 31 8.79 -6.50 8.40
CA ASN A 31 8.60 -7.32 9.59
C ASN A 31 7.26 -8.06 9.51
N PRO A 32 7.27 -9.33 9.04
CA PRO A 32 6.06 -10.12 8.89
C PRO A 32 5.24 -10.30 10.18
N GLN A 33 5.88 -10.18 11.35
CA GLN A 33 5.19 -10.24 12.64
C GLN A 33 4.12 -9.15 12.77
N ASN A 34 4.32 -8.00 12.15
CA ASN A 34 3.35 -6.90 12.18
C ASN A 34 1.98 -7.32 11.60
N ALA A 35 1.93 -8.23 10.64
CA ALA A 35 0.66 -8.75 10.11
C ALA A 35 -0.08 -9.57 11.17
N LEU A 36 0.63 -10.44 11.90
CA LEU A 36 0.05 -11.22 12.98
C LEU A 36 -0.47 -10.32 14.12
N ASP A 37 0.31 -9.33 14.50
CA ASP A 37 -0.02 -8.43 15.61
C ASP A 37 -1.22 -7.53 15.27
N PHE A 38 -1.35 -7.11 14.02
CA PHE A 38 -2.40 -6.19 13.58
C PHE A 38 -3.67 -6.89 13.10
N PHE A 39 -3.52 -7.96 12.31
CA PHE A 39 -4.65 -8.66 11.69
C PHE A 39 -4.96 -10.01 12.33
N GLY A 40 -4.03 -10.61 13.07
CA GLY A 40 -4.16 -11.98 13.57
C GLY A 40 -3.90 -13.07 12.52
N PHE A 41 -3.36 -12.73 11.35
CA PHE A 41 -2.97 -13.67 10.30
C PHE A 41 -1.61 -13.29 9.66
N THR A 42 -1.02 -14.22 8.91
CA THR A 42 0.33 -14.08 8.37
C THR A 42 0.41 -13.03 7.26
N HIS A 43 1.61 -12.49 7.00
CA HIS A 43 1.89 -11.60 5.87
C HIS A 43 1.47 -12.23 4.52
N GLU A 44 1.78 -13.51 4.30
CA GLU A 44 1.35 -14.23 3.09
C GLU A 44 -0.18 -14.25 2.92
N THR A 45 -0.91 -14.42 4.01
CA THR A 45 -2.37 -14.35 4.01
C THR A 45 -2.86 -12.93 3.70
N ALA A 46 -2.19 -11.91 4.25
CA ALA A 46 -2.49 -10.50 3.95
C ALA A 46 -2.30 -10.18 2.46
N GLU A 47 -1.21 -10.66 1.84
CA GLU A 47 -0.99 -10.52 0.40
C GLU A 47 -2.08 -11.19 -0.45
N LYS A 48 -2.46 -12.42 -0.11
CA LYS A 48 -3.54 -13.13 -0.82
C LYS A 48 -4.86 -12.38 -0.69
N PHE A 49 -5.16 -11.88 0.50
CA PHE A 49 -6.37 -11.11 0.76
C PHE A 49 -6.38 -9.80 -0.01
N TRP A 50 -5.26 -9.07 -0.04
CA TRP A 50 -5.11 -7.86 -0.85
C TRP A 50 -5.39 -8.12 -2.33
N ARG A 51 -4.78 -9.15 -2.92
CA ARG A 51 -4.99 -9.50 -4.34
C ARG A 51 -6.45 -9.85 -4.63
N LEU A 52 -7.12 -10.52 -3.72
CA LEU A 52 -8.55 -10.82 -3.87
C LEU A 52 -9.40 -9.54 -3.83
N ILE A 53 -9.17 -8.66 -2.87
CA ILE A 53 -9.84 -7.36 -2.79
C ILE A 53 -9.65 -6.57 -4.08
N LEU A 54 -8.42 -6.49 -4.57
CA LEU A 54 -8.09 -5.74 -5.76
C LEU A 54 -8.87 -6.24 -6.98
N ARG A 55 -8.87 -7.55 -7.23
CA ARG A 55 -9.65 -8.15 -8.32
C ARG A 55 -11.14 -7.90 -8.18
N MET A 56 -11.69 -8.08 -7.01
CA MET A 56 -13.11 -7.81 -6.74
C MET A 56 -13.47 -6.34 -6.95
N TYR A 57 -12.59 -5.44 -6.54
CA TYR A 57 -12.81 -4.00 -6.68
C TYR A 57 -12.76 -3.55 -8.15
N ILE A 58 -11.77 -4.03 -8.90
CA ILE A 58 -11.61 -3.70 -10.33
C ILE A 58 -12.65 -4.43 -11.19
N GLY A 59 -13.11 -5.59 -10.74
CA GLY A 59 -14.09 -6.42 -11.47
C GLY A 59 -13.49 -7.16 -12.67
N THR A 60 -12.20 -7.49 -12.61
CA THR A 60 -11.49 -8.25 -13.66
C THR A 60 -10.53 -9.27 -13.09
N GLU A 61 -10.34 -10.35 -13.85
CA GLU A 61 -9.30 -11.36 -13.60
C GLU A 61 -8.05 -11.15 -14.48
N ASP A 62 -8.02 -10.09 -15.27
CA ASP A 62 -6.87 -9.73 -16.10
C ASP A 62 -5.69 -9.33 -15.19
N GLU A 63 -4.68 -10.18 -15.16
CA GLU A 63 -3.50 -10.01 -14.29
C GLU A 63 -2.68 -8.76 -14.66
N GLU A 64 -2.66 -8.35 -15.93
CA GLU A 64 -1.93 -7.16 -16.35
C GLU A 64 -2.61 -5.89 -15.87
N VAL A 65 -3.94 -5.83 -15.99
CA VAL A 65 -4.76 -4.73 -15.46
C VAL A 65 -4.62 -4.67 -13.93
N CYS A 66 -4.78 -5.80 -13.24
CA CYS A 66 -4.66 -5.85 -11.78
C CYS A 66 -3.29 -5.36 -11.32
N ARG A 67 -2.21 -5.82 -11.95
CA ARG A 67 -0.85 -5.40 -11.64
C ARG A 67 -0.64 -3.91 -11.87
N SER A 68 -1.14 -3.38 -12.97
CA SER A 68 -1.02 -1.94 -13.29
C SER A 68 -1.70 -1.07 -12.24
N VAL A 69 -2.91 -1.44 -11.81
CA VAL A 69 -3.63 -0.74 -10.74
C VAL A 69 -2.92 -0.89 -9.40
N GLU A 70 -2.43 -2.08 -9.07
CA GLU A 70 -1.65 -2.34 -7.86
C GLU A 70 -0.41 -1.46 -7.80
N GLU A 71 0.39 -1.40 -8.86
CA GLU A 71 1.60 -0.60 -8.93
C GLU A 71 1.30 0.90 -8.75
N LYS A 72 0.21 1.39 -9.32
CA LYS A 72 -0.22 2.78 -9.13
C LYS A 72 -0.66 3.04 -7.67
N ALA A 73 -1.38 2.11 -7.06
CA ALA A 73 -1.73 2.17 -5.64
C ALA A 73 -0.49 2.11 -4.74
N MET A 74 0.51 1.31 -5.10
CA MET A 74 1.80 1.22 -4.40
C MET A 74 2.55 2.55 -4.40
N ILE A 75 2.51 3.35 -5.46
CA ILE A 75 3.11 4.69 -5.47
C ILE A 75 2.51 5.54 -4.34
N ILE A 76 1.20 5.55 -4.20
CA ILE A 76 0.52 6.28 -3.13
C ILE A 76 0.88 5.69 -1.76
N GLY A 77 0.86 4.36 -1.64
CA GLY A 77 1.19 3.65 -0.41
C GLY A 77 2.59 3.98 0.09
N TYR A 78 3.60 3.76 -0.75
CA TYR A 78 5.00 4.04 -0.37
C TYR A 78 5.27 5.53 -0.11
N THR A 79 4.61 6.44 -0.83
CA THR A 79 4.70 7.87 -0.55
C THR A 79 4.18 8.21 0.86
N ARG A 80 3.05 7.64 1.26
CA ARG A 80 2.49 7.81 2.61
C ARG A 80 3.38 7.21 3.69
N MET A 81 3.93 6.01 3.46
CA MET A 81 4.87 5.37 4.39
C MET A 81 6.15 6.18 4.54
N LEU A 82 6.74 6.64 3.42
CA LEU A 82 7.92 7.49 3.43
C LEU A 82 7.69 8.76 4.24
N ARG A 83 6.58 9.46 3.98
CA ARG A 83 6.20 10.66 4.74
C ARG A 83 6.09 10.37 6.24
N ARG A 84 5.48 9.26 6.63
CA ARG A 84 5.36 8.86 8.04
C ARG A 84 6.72 8.60 8.67
N ALA A 85 7.58 7.80 8.00
CA ALA A 85 8.90 7.45 8.50
C ALA A 85 9.80 8.69 8.66
N VAL A 86 9.77 9.61 7.70
CA VAL A 86 10.52 10.89 7.79
C VAL A 86 10.04 11.76 8.95
N ARG A 87 8.74 11.77 9.24
CA ARG A 87 8.17 12.54 10.37
C ARG A 87 8.44 11.91 11.74
N ARG A 88 8.80 10.62 11.76
CA ARG A 88 9.05 9.85 12.99
C ARG A 88 10.45 9.22 12.97
N PRO A 89 11.52 10.04 12.88
CA PRO A 89 12.87 9.53 12.68
C PRO A 89 13.39 8.70 13.86
N ASN A 90 12.78 8.84 15.04
CA ASN A 90 13.16 8.13 16.26
C ASN A 90 12.54 6.72 16.39
N GLU A 91 11.61 6.33 15.50
CA GLU A 91 11.15 4.94 15.44
C GLU A 91 12.29 4.06 14.90
N ALA A 92 12.57 2.93 15.57
CA ALA A 92 13.73 2.08 15.28
C ALA A 92 13.78 1.56 13.84
N ASP A 93 12.62 1.36 13.21
CA ASP A 93 12.49 0.86 11.85
C ASP A 93 12.41 1.95 10.77
N SER A 94 12.39 3.23 11.16
CA SER A 94 12.28 4.35 10.22
C SER A 94 13.38 4.39 9.17
N PRO A 95 14.67 4.17 9.48
CA PRO A 95 15.72 4.13 8.45
C PRO A 95 15.49 3.05 7.39
N ALA A 96 15.11 1.84 7.81
CA ALA A 96 14.84 0.74 6.90
C ALA A 96 13.59 1.01 6.03
N LYS A 97 12.53 1.57 6.61
CA LYS A 97 11.33 2.00 5.88
C LYS A 97 11.63 3.06 4.84
N ILE A 98 12.44 4.07 5.21
CA ILE A 98 12.83 5.13 4.28
C ILE A 98 13.61 4.54 3.10
N ALA A 99 14.59 3.68 3.35
CA ALA A 99 15.37 3.03 2.31
C ALA A 99 14.48 2.21 1.36
N ARG A 100 13.61 1.37 1.92
CA ARG A 100 12.68 0.54 1.14
C ARG A 100 11.70 1.37 0.32
N CYS A 101 11.10 2.40 0.91
CA CYS A 101 10.16 3.26 0.19
C CYS A 101 10.84 4.00 -0.97
N LYS A 102 12.08 4.47 -0.80
CA LYS A 102 12.84 5.12 -1.87
C LYS A 102 13.11 4.16 -3.02
N GLU A 103 13.61 2.96 -2.73
CA GLU A 103 13.88 1.91 -3.72
C GLU A 103 12.62 1.61 -4.56
N MET A 104 11.49 1.36 -3.89
CA MET A 104 10.24 1.03 -4.57
C MET A 104 9.69 2.19 -5.38
N LEU A 105 9.73 3.40 -4.85
CA LEU A 105 9.27 4.60 -5.57
C LEU A 105 10.14 4.89 -6.79
N GLU A 106 11.46 4.70 -6.72
CA GLU A 106 12.35 4.87 -7.87
C GLU A 106 11.95 3.93 -9.02
N VAL A 107 11.70 2.65 -8.73
CA VAL A 107 11.26 1.68 -9.74
C VAL A 107 9.89 2.03 -10.32
N LEU A 108 8.92 2.35 -9.45
CA LEU A 108 7.54 2.57 -9.87
C LEU A 108 7.35 3.88 -10.62
N LEU A 109 8.03 4.95 -10.22
CA LEU A 109 7.91 6.26 -10.88
C LEU A 109 8.52 6.28 -12.28
N ASN A 110 9.53 5.45 -12.55
CA ASN A 110 10.10 5.32 -13.89
C ASN A 110 9.13 4.78 -14.94
N LYS A 111 8.03 4.15 -14.52
CA LYS A 111 7.01 3.59 -15.41
C LYS A 111 5.60 4.16 -15.17
N VAL A 112 5.48 5.23 -14.37
CA VAL A 112 4.18 5.76 -13.94
C VAL A 112 3.27 6.13 -15.11
N ASP A 113 3.83 6.65 -16.20
CA ASP A 113 3.09 7.06 -17.39
C ASP A 113 2.50 5.89 -18.19
N THR A 114 2.96 4.66 -17.91
CA THR A 114 2.46 3.44 -18.56
C THR A 114 1.37 2.75 -17.73
N LEU A 115 1.16 3.18 -16.48
CA LEU A 115 0.18 2.57 -15.59
C LEU A 115 -1.22 3.07 -15.88
N VAL A 116 -2.15 2.14 -16.09
CA VAL A 116 -3.59 2.42 -16.25
C VAL A 116 -4.26 2.59 -14.89
N PHE A 117 -5.38 3.29 -14.87
CA PHE A 117 -6.27 3.58 -13.73
C PHE A 117 -6.42 5.03 -13.30
#